data_1f3dfafdde2fdbade4385166695d064d
#
_entry.id   1f3dfafdde2fdbade4385166695d064d
#
_cell.length_a   1.000
_cell.length_b   1.000
_cell.length_c   1.000
_cell.angle_alpha   90.00
_cell.angle_beta   90.00
_cell.angle_gamma   90.00
#
_symmetry.space_group_name_H-M   'P 1'
#
loop_
_entity.id
_entity.type
_entity.pdbx_description
1 polymer ?
#
loop_
_entity_poly.entity_id
_entity_poly.type
_entity_poly.pdbx_seq_one_letter_code
_entity_poly.pdbx_strand_id
1 'polypeptide(L)'
;MIGRFIASQFRKPSGLLGRLIGNGMARSNESEARWTIDLLTIQPDTRVLEIGFGPGVAIQYAAQQAVQGHVSGIDYSETMVQVARKRNASAIRKGLVDLTHGDVRSLPYVDEEFDRAFTIHCIYFWAEPTACLREIRRVLRANGVLAITILPEDKWSPRRTPAPEVFKLYRAGEVAQLVADAGFRDARVEDYPQPDKFPGACILAVK
;
A
#
# COMPACT_ATOMS: atom_id res chain seq x y z
N MET A 1 -5.35 -3.17 27.57
CA MET A 1 -3.92 -2.97 27.27
C MET A 1 -3.40 -3.88 26.16
N ILE A 2 -3.61 -5.20 26.22
CA ILE A 2 -3.09 -6.17 25.22
C ILE A 2 -3.64 -5.90 23.81
N GLY A 3 -4.94 -5.61 23.64
CA GLY A 3 -5.53 -5.33 22.33
C GLY A 3 -4.95 -4.10 21.63
N ARG A 4 -4.68 -3.02 22.37
CA ARG A 4 -4.02 -1.81 21.86
C ARG A 4 -2.58 -2.09 21.40
N PHE A 5 -1.85 -2.91 22.17
CA PHE A 5 -0.48 -3.29 21.80
C PHE A 5 -0.47 -4.13 20.52
N ILE A 6 -1.38 -5.11 20.40
CA ILE A 6 -1.51 -5.91 19.16
C ILE A 6 -1.89 -5.01 17.98
N ALA A 7 -2.87 -4.11 18.15
CA ALA A 7 -3.30 -3.18 17.12
C ALA A 7 -2.16 -2.26 16.65
N SER A 8 -1.32 -1.78 17.58
CA SER A 8 -0.15 -0.95 17.24
C SER A 8 0.89 -1.70 16.39
N GLN A 9 0.99 -3.04 16.55
CA GLN A 9 1.86 -3.88 15.73
C GLN A 9 1.40 -4.01 14.27
N PHE A 10 0.14 -3.76 13.94
CA PHE A 10 -0.32 -3.67 12.55
C PHE A 10 0.09 -2.32 11.92
N ARG A 11 0.10 -1.24 12.70
CA ARG A 11 0.54 0.09 12.25
C ARG A 11 2.06 0.19 12.11
N LYS A 12 2.80 -0.31 13.10
CA LYS A 12 4.27 -0.25 13.14
C LYS A 12 4.81 -1.55 13.75
N PRO A 13 4.88 -2.63 12.96
CA PRO A 13 5.45 -3.88 13.42
C PRO A 13 6.88 -3.67 13.92
N SER A 14 7.22 -4.21 15.11
CA SER A 14 8.54 -4.05 15.71
C SER A 14 9.04 -5.34 16.37
N GLY A 15 10.35 -5.54 16.38
CA GLY A 15 11.00 -6.69 17.01
C GLY A 15 10.61 -8.05 16.42
N LEU A 16 10.76 -9.12 17.22
CA LEU A 16 10.44 -10.49 16.79
C LEU A 16 8.94 -10.69 16.53
N LEU A 17 8.09 -10.08 17.35
CA LEU A 17 6.63 -10.16 17.17
C LEU A 17 6.21 -9.50 15.86
N GLY A 18 6.77 -8.33 15.53
CA GLY A 18 6.53 -7.65 14.27
C GLY A 18 6.91 -8.50 13.06
N ARG A 19 8.01 -9.25 13.12
CA ARG A 19 8.43 -10.20 12.07
C ARG A 19 7.42 -11.34 11.88
N LEU A 20 6.92 -11.91 12.97
CA LEU A 20 5.92 -12.98 12.93
C LEU A 20 4.59 -12.48 12.33
N ILE A 21 4.12 -11.31 12.77
CA ILE A 21 2.92 -10.65 12.23
C ILE A 21 3.11 -10.35 10.74
N GLY A 22 4.25 -9.77 10.34
CA GLY A 22 4.57 -9.50 8.93
C GLY A 22 4.55 -10.77 8.06
N ASN A 23 5.08 -11.90 8.53
CA ASN A 23 5.02 -13.17 7.81
C ASN A 23 3.58 -13.71 7.70
N GLY A 24 2.74 -13.53 8.72
CA GLY A 24 1.32 -13.84 8.66
C GLY A 24 0.59 -12.98 7.63
N MET A 25 0.80 -11.66 7.66
CA MET A 25 0.25 -10.71 6.69
C MET A 25 0.66 -11.06 5.25
N ALA A 26 1.91 -11.48 5.03
CA ALA A 26 2.41 -11.85 3.72
C ALA A 26 1.60 -12.97 3.06
N ARG A 27 1.13 -13.93 3.85
CA ARG A 27 0.32 -15.06 3.36
C ARG A 27 -1.15 -14.70 3.17
N SER A 28 -1.70 -13.88 4.08
CA SER A 28 -3.11 -13.50 4.02
C SER A 28 -3.42 -12.52 2.89
N ASN A 29 -2.49 -11.63 2.55
CA ASN A 29 -2.73 -10.53 1.61
C ASN A 29 -2.16 -10.79 0.19
N GLU A 30 -1.76 -12.03 -0.10
CA GLU A 30 -1.13 -12.37 -1.39
C GLU A 30 -2.09 -12.18 -2.57
N SER A 31 -3.34 -12.62 -2.44
CA SER A 31 -4.35 -12.48 -3.49
C SER A 31 -4.70 -11.02 -3.78
N GLU A 32 -4.78 -10.22 -2.73
CA GLU A 32 -5.06 -8.79 -2.81
C GLU A 32 -3.90 -8.04 -3.46
N ALA A 33 -2.66 -8.41 -3.11
CA ALA A 33 -1.47 -7.85 -3.71
C ALA A 33 -1.42 -8.11 -5.22
N ARG A 34 -1.67 -9.34 -5.66
CA ARG A 34 -1.73 -9.70 -7.09
C ARG A 34 -2.80 -8.88 -7.81
N TRP A 35 -4.01 -8.87 -7.26
CA TRP A 35 -5.12 -8.14 -7.86
C TRP A 35 -4.84 -6.64 -7.98
N THR A 36 -4.30 -6.01 -6.93
CA THR A 36 -3.94 -4.58 -6.98
C THR A 36 -2.90 -4.30 -8.07
N ILE A 37 -1.90 -5.18 -8.22
CA ILE A 37 -0.86 -5.05 -9.24
C ILE A 37 -1.46 -5.25 -10.65
N ASP A 38 -2.38 -6.20 -10.83
CA ASP A 38 -3.04 -6.44 -12.12
C ASP A 38 -3.89 -5.22 -12.55
N LEU A 39 -4.59 -4.57 -11.61
CA LEU A 39 -5.34 -3.34 -11.89
C LEU A 39 -4.46 -2.16 -12.34
N LEU A 40 -3.21 -2.10 -11.90
CA LEU A 40 -2.27 -1.03 -12.25
C LEU A 40 -1.75 -1.11 -13.70
N THR A 41 -1.91 -2.25 -14.36
CA THR A 41 -1.47 -2.46 -15.75
C THR A 41 -0.01 -2.03 -15.94
N ILE A 42 0.88 -2.57 -15.10
CA ILE A 42 2.31 -2.24 -15.09
C ILE A 42 2.95 -2.72 -16.39
N GLN A 43 3.62 -1.83 -17.12
CA GLN A 43 4.41 -2.16 -18.31
C GLN A 43 5.86 -2.47 -17.91
N PRO A 44 6.65 -3.14 -18.78
CA PRO A 44 8.03 -3.52 -18.45
C PRO A 44 8.94 -2.37 -18.00
N ASP A 45 8.74 -1.16 -18.50
CA ASP A 45 9.53 0.05 -18.24
C ASP A 45 8.94 0.98 -17.17
N THR A 46 7.82 0.59 -16.56
CA THR A 46 7.08 1.40 -15.57
C THR A 46 7.89 1.66 -14.31
N ARG A 47 7.88 2.89 -13.80
CA ARG A 47 8.37 3.26 -12.47
C ARG A 47 7.22 3.21 -11.47
N VAL A 48 7.35 2.37 -10.46
CA VAL A 48 6.28 2.05 -9.51
C VAL A 48 6.69 2.45 -8.09
N LEU A 49 5.74 2.99 -7.31
CA LEU A 49 5.93 3.28 -5.88
C LEU A 49 4.89 2.52 -5.04
N GLU A 50 5.34 1.75 -4.04
CA GLU A 50 4.47 1.22 -2.98
C GLU A 50 4.62 2.00 -1.69
N ILE A 51 3.49 2.44 -1.11
CA ILE A 51 3.43 3.10 0.19
C ILE A 51 2.94 2.10 1.25
N GLY A 52 3.75 1.87 2.29
CA GLY A 52 3.44 0.92 3.35
C GLY A 52 3.57 -0.53 2.88
N PHE A 53 4.71 -0.87 2.29
CA PHE A 53 4.94 -2.17 1.65
C PHE A 53 4.95 -3.38 2.61
N GLY A 54 4.99 -3.15 3.94
CA GLY A 54 4.99 -4.22 4.93
C GLY A 54 6.07 -5.28 4.65
N PRO A 55 5.71 -6.58 4.54
CA PRO A 55 6.67 -7.65 4.26
C PRO A 55 7.17 -7.70 2.81
N GLY A 56 6.75 -6.78 1.92
CA GLY A 56 7.23 -6.60 0.55
C GLY A 56 6.74 -7.65 -0.46
N VAL A 57 5.53 -8.17 -0.29
CA VAL A 57 4.93 -9.15 -1.23
C VAL A 57 4.53 -8.48 -2.53
N ALA A 58 3.84 -7.34 -2.47
CA ALA A 58 3.39 -6.64 -3.68
C ALA A 58 4.58 -6.00 -4.43
N ILE A 59 5.64 -5.53 -3.73
CA ILE A 59 6.93 -5.17 -4.35
C ILE A 59 7.45 -6.29 -5.25
N GLN A 60 7.40 -7.54 -4.76
CA GLN A 60 7.89 -8.68 -5.53
C GLN A 60 7.09 -8.89 -6.82
N TYR A 61 5.76 -8.74 -6.78
CA TYR A 61 4.90 -8.86 -7.96
C TYR A 61 5.07 -7.68 -8.92
N ALA A 62 5.17 -6.46 -8.41
CA ALA A 62 5.44 -5.29 -9.23
C ALA A 62 6.79 -5.42 -9.98
N ALA A 63 7.85 -5.88 -9.29
CA ALA A 63 9.17 -6.09 -9.90
C ALA A 63 9.21 -7.22 -10.95
N GLN A 64 8.29 -8.17 -10.90
CA GLN A 64 8.14 -9.20 -11.93
C GLN A 64 7.52 -8.65 -13.23
N GLN A 65 6.74 -7.58 -13.15
CA GLN A 65 6.15 -6.90 -14.31
C GLN A 65 7.06 -5.78 -14.84
N ALA A 66 7.59 -4.93 -13.96
CA ALA A 66 8.46 -3.79 -14.30
C ALA A 66 9.92 -4.21 -14.53
N VAL A 67 10.16 -5.19 -15.41
CA VAL A 67 11.46 -5.84 -15.60
C VAL A 67 12.57 -4.96 -16.22
N GLN A 68 12.20 -3.84 -16.84
CA GLN A 68 13.07 -2.80 -17.40
C GLN A 68 12.83 -1.44 -16.73
N GLY A 69 11.86 -1.38 -15.83
CA GLY A 69 11.49 -0.22 -15.03
C GLY A 69 12.17 -0.20 -13.68
N HIS A 70 11.45 0.32 -12.67
CA HIS A 70 11.97 0.38 -11.30
C HIS A 70 10.82 0.35 -10.29
N VAL A 71 11.00 -0.35 -9.17
CA VAL A 71 10.03 -0.39 -8.08
C VAL A 71 10.65 0.17 -6.82
N SER A 72 10.15 1.30 -6.37
CA SER A 72 10.50 1.90 -5.08
C SER A 72 9.44 1.57 -4.03
N GLY A 73 9.85 1.45 -2.79
CA GLY A 73 8.93 1.28 -1.68
C GLY A 73 9.32 2.10 -0.46
N ILE A 74 8.31 2.62 0.25
CA ILE A 74 8.50 3.31 1.53
C ILE A 74 7.63 2.66 2.61
N ASP A 75 8.21 2.42 3.80
CA ASP A 75 7.47 1.89 4.95
C ASP A 75 7.92 2.59 6.24
N TYR A 76 6.97 2.84 7.12
CA TYR A 76 7.20 3.50 8.41
C TYR A 76 7.84 2.57 9.46
N SER A 77 7.86 1.24 9.23
CA SER A 77 8.46 0.25 10.10
C SER A 77 9.82 -0.20 9.61
N GLU A 78 10.88 0.14 10.32
CA GLU A 78 12.22 -0.35 10.02
C GLU A 78 12.30 -1.89 10.03
N THR A 79 11.51 -2.55 10.89
CA THR A 79 11.41 -4.02 10.92
C THR A 79 10.84 -4.56 9.60
N MET A 80 9.83 -3.90 9.02
CA MET A 80 9.27 -4.31 7.74
C MET A 80 10.25 -4.04 6.60
N VAL A 81 10.98 -2.93 6.62
CA VAL A 81 12.06 -2.68 5.66
C VAL A 81 13.07 -3.81 5.64
N GLN A 82 13.52 -4.29 6.82
CA GLN A 82 14.46 -5.42 6.91
C GLN A 82 13.87 -6.72 6.38
N VAL A 83 12.59 -7.01 6.67
CA VAL A 83 11.88 -8.20 6.17
C VAL A 83 11.74 -8.15 4.66
N ALA A 84 11.26 -7.03 4.13
CA ALA A 84 11.04 -6.84 2.70
C ALA A 84 12.35 -6.86 1.89
N ARG A 85 13.44 -6.28 2.42
CA ARG A 85 14.78 -6.36 1.80
C ARG A 85 15.27 -7.79 1.66
N LYS A 86 15.04 -8.64 2.65
CA LYS A 86 15.38 -10.07 2.55
C LYS A 86 14.55 -10.78 1.49
N ARG A 87 13.23 -10.52 1.45
CA ARG A 87 12.31 -11.09 0.46
C ARG A 87 12.70 -10.69 -0.97
N ASN A 88 13.03 -9.44 -1.18
CA ASN A 88 13.30 -8.86 -2.50
C ASN A 88 14.81 -8.78 -2.83
N ALA A 89 15.67 -9.47 -2.09
CA ALA A 89 17.12 -9.34 -2.20
C ALA A 89 17.68 -9.56 -3.61
N SER A 90 17.06 -10.46 -4.38
CA SER A 90 17.46 -10.69 -5.78
C SER A 90 17.17 -9.48 -6.67
N ALA A 91 15.97 -8.90 -6.59
CA ALA A 91 15.58 -7.74 -7.36
C ALA A 91 16.38 -6.48 -6.95
N ILE A 92 16.67 -6.33 -5.65
CA ILE A 92 17.53 -5.25 -5.13
C ILE A 92 18.95 -5.36 -5.71
N ARG A 93 19.56 -6.54 -5.71
CA ARG A 93 20.91 -6.74 -6.30
C ARG A 93 20.97 -6.46 -7.80
N LYS A 94 19.85 -6.62 -8.51
CA LYS A 94 19.73 -6.29 -9.94
C LYS A 94 19.45 -4.81 -10.20
N GLY A 95 19.28 -3.99 -9.15
CA GLY A 95 18.93 -2.58 -9.27
C GLY A 95 17.47 -2.31 -9.68
N LEU A 96 16.61 -3.34 -9.64
CA LEU A 96 15.18 -3.21 -10.00
C LEU A 96 14.31 -2.72 -8.84
N VAL A 97 14.78 -2.87 -7.59
CA VAL A 97 14.00 -2.52 -6.39
C VAL A 97 14.86 -1.73 -5.41
N ASP A 98 14.32 -0.66 -4.87
CA ASP A 98 14.82 0.01 -3.68
C ASP A 98 13.74 0.13 -2.60
N LEU A 99 14.13 -0.01 -1.33
CA LEU A 99 13.23 0.03 -0.19
C LEU A 99 13.76 0.98 0.87
N THR A 100 12.93 1.95 1.26
CA THR A 100 13.28 3.04 2.15
C THR A 100 12.43 3.00 3.43
N HIS A 101 13.05 3.31 4.57
CA HIS A 101 12.33 3.63 5.80
C HIS A 101 11.93 5.10 5.76
N GLY A 102 10.63 5.40 5.93
CA GLY A 102 10.16 6.78 5.88
C GLY A 102 8.67 6.93 6.13
N ASP A 103 8.19 8.15 5.97
CA ASP A 103 6.80 8.54 6.23
C ASP A 103 6.18 9.07 4.95
N VAL A 104 4.97 8.64 4.64
CA VAL A 104 4.20 9.07 3.46
C VAL A 104 3.91 10.57 3.43
N ARG A 105 3.96 11.24 4.58
CA ARG A 105 3.77 12.70 4.68
C ARG A 105 4.93 13.51 4.09
N SER A 106 6.07 12.88 3.85
CA SER A 106 7.26 13.51 3.27
C SER A 106 8.03 12.46 2.50
N LEU A 107 7.66 12.23 1.26
CA LEU A 107 8.27 11.23 0.39
C LEU A 107 9.64 11.73 -0.11
N PRO A 108 10.72 10.95 0.04
CA PRO A 108 12.07 11.34 -0.37
C PRO A 108 12.30 11.19 -1.88
N TYR A 109 11.28 11.53 -2.68
CA TYR A 109 11.29 11.41 -4.13
C TYR A 109 10.99 12.76 -4.78
N VAL A 110 11.53 12.97 -5.98
CA VAL A 110 11.29 14.19 -6.74
C VAL A 110 9.86 14.23 -7.31
N ASP A 111 9.41 15.42 -7.73
CA ASP A 111 8.14 15.57 -8.41
C ASP A 111 8.13 14.74 -9.69
N GLU A 112 6.97 14.12 -10.00
CA GLU A 112 6.74 13.40 -11.26
C GLU A 112 7.75 12.27 -11.54
N GLU A 113 8.13 11.55 -10.50
CA GLU A 113 9.08 10.44 -10.62
C GLU A 113 8.43 9.13 -11.06
N PHE A 114 7.18 8.85 -10.66
CA PHE A 114 6.53 7.55 -10.81
C PHE A 114 5.36 7.57 -11.80
N ASP A 115 5.19 6.48 -12.54
CA ASP A 115 4.05 6.26 -13.43
C ASP A 115 2.87 5.63 -12.69
N ARG A 116 3.16 4.82 -11.66
CA ARG A 116 2.19 4.10 -10.83
C ARG A 116 2.53 4.25 -9.36
N ALA A 117 1.53 4.47 -8.53
CA ALA A 117 1.67 4.39 -7.08
C ALA A 117 0.55 3.52 -6.51
N PHE A 118 0.83 2.79 -5.44
CA PHE A 118 -0.20 2.01 -4.77
C PHE A 118 0.06 1.85 -3.27
N THR A 119 -1.01 1.49 -2.57
CA THR A 119 -0.98 1.12 -1.15
C THR A 119 -2.04 0.07 -0.86
N ILE A 120 -1.73 -0.88 0.01
CA ILE A 120 -2.62 -1.96 0.40
C ILE A 120 -2.77 -1.94 1.92
N HIS A 121 -3.99 -1.76 2.42
CA HIS A 121 -4.32 -1.74 3.85
C HIS A 121 -3.53 -0.73 4.70
N CYS A 122 -3.04 0.36 4.13
CA CYS A 122 -2.19 1.32 4.84
C CYS A 122 -2.92 2.63 5.21
N ILE A 123 -3.90 3.09 4.40
CA ILE A 123 -4.63 4.35 4.61
C ILE A 123 -5.29 4.47 5.99
N TYR A 124 -5.62 3.36 6.63
CA TYR A 124 -6.21 3.31 7.98
C TYR A 124 -5.36 3.99 9.06
N PHE A 125 -4.05 4.09 8.82
CA PHE A 125 -3.06 4.60 9.76
C PHE A 125 -2.66 6.05 9.52
N TRP A 126 -3.15 6.66 8.44
CA TRP A 126 -2.80 8.04 8.09
C TRP A 126 -3.62 9.03 8.91
N ALA A 127 -2.94 9.86 9.70
CA ALA A 127 -3.60 10.88 10.52
C ALA A 127 -4.25 11.96 9.64
N GLU A 128 -3.59 12.32 8.54
CA GLU A 128 -4.02 13.35 7.58
C GLU A 128 -4.03 12.76 6.16
N PRO A 129 -5.02 11.91 5.82
CA PRO A 129 -5.01 11.15 4.58
C PRO A 129 -4.97 12.04 3.33
N THR A 130 -5.68 13.19 3.32
CA THR A 130 -5.65 14.11 2.19
C THR A 130 -4.27 14.72 1.96
N ALA A 131 -3.53 15.05 3.04
CA ALA A 131 -2.15 15.54 2.92
C ALA A 131 -1.22 14.45 2.37
N CYS A 132 -1.33 13.22 2.86
CA CYS A 132 -0.59 12.07 2.33
C CYS A 132 -0.89 11.84 0.84
N LEU A 133 -2.16 11.91 0.44
CA LEU A 133 -2.57 11.74 -0.94
C LEU A 133 -2.04 12.86 -1.86
N ARG A 134 -1.97 14.11 -1.38
CA ARG A 134 -1.33 15.20 -2.13
C ARG A 134 0.16 14.96 -2.34
N GLU A 135 0.83 14.41 -1.34
CA GLU A 135 2.25 14.06 -1.45
C GLU A 135 2.49 12.90 -2.43
N ILE A 136 1.62 11.88 -2.43
CA ILE A 136 1.64 10.82 -3.44
C ILE A 136 1.37 11.40 -4.84
N ARG A 137 0.41 12.33 -4.95
CA ARG A 137 0.12 13.01 -6.21
C ARG A 137 1.31 13.82 -6.72
N ARG A 138 2.07 14.47 -5.84
CA ARG A 138 3.27 15.23 -6.21
C ARG A 138 4.28 14.35 -6.96
N VAL A 139 4.57 13.17 -6.42
CA VAL A 139 5.59 12.25 -6.98
C VAL A 139 5.09 11.45 -8.18
N LEU A 140 3.79 11.37 -8.42
CA LEU A 140 3.24 10.77 -9.64
C LEU A 140 3.42 11.72 -10.83
N ARG A 141 3.71 11.17 -11.99
CA ARG A 141 3.74 11.89 -13.29
C ARG A 141 2.34 12.30 -13.73
N ALA A 142 2.25 13.23 -14.66
CA ALA A 142 1.00 13.54 -15.34
C ALA A 142 0.42 12.25 -15.96
N ASN A 143 -0.88 12.00 -15.74
CA ASN A 143 -1.58 10.75 -16.09
C ASN A 143 -1.09 9.49 -15.32
N GLY A 144 -0.28 9.65 -14.28
CA GLY A 144 0.10 8.57 -13.38
C GLY A 144 -1.12 8.03 -12.62
N VAL A 145 -1.13 6.74 -12.34
CA VAL A 145 -2.27 6.05 -11.69
C VAL A 145 -1.95 5.72 -10.24
N LEU A 146 -2.92 6.01 -9.36
CA LEU A 146 -2.92 5.60 -7.96
C LEU A 146 -3.92 4.45 -7.76
N ALA A 147 -3.51 3.40 -7.02
CA ALA A 147 -4.38 2.34 -6.54
C ALA A 147 -4.34 2.26 -5.00
N ILE A 148 -5.52 2.26 -4.36
CA ILE A 148 -5.65 2.12 -2.90
C ILE A 148 -6.55 0.92 -2.60
N THR A 149 -5.98 -0.18 -2.16
CA THR A 149 -6.74 -1.38 -1.79
C THR A 149 -7.06 -1.38 -0.30
N ILE A 150 -8.33 -1.56 0.02
CA ILE A 150 -8.86 -1.57 1.38
C ILE A 150 -9.82 -2.76 1.61
N LEU A 151 -10.01 -3.12 2.86
CA LEU A 151 -11.22 -3.78 3.33
C LEU A 151 -12.19 -2.70 3.79
N PRO A 152 -13.32 -2.46 3.09
CA PRO A 152 -14.28 -1.40 3.46
C PRO A 152 -14.88 -1.62 4.83
N GLU A 153 -15.26 -0.51 5.52
CA GLU A 153 -15.82 -0.52 6.88
C GLU A 153 -17.01 -1.49 7.01
N ASP A 154 -17.94 -1.46 6.07
CA ASP A 154 -19.15 -2.30 6.06
C ASP A 154 -18.88 -3.81 5.85
N LYS A 155 -17.64 -4.17 5.49
CA LYS A 155 -17.19 -5.55 5.30
C LYS A 155 -16.40 -6.10 6.50
N TRP A 156 -16.06 -5.27 7.48
CA TRP A 156 -15.41 -5.74 8.69
C TRP A 156 -16.34 -6.58 9.55
N SER A 157 -15.85 -7.72 10.00
CA SER A 157 -16.59 -8.53 10.99
C SER A 157 -16.60 -7.83 12.35
N PRO A 158 -17.74 -7.74 13.06
CA PRO A 158 -17.80 -7.16 14.41
C PRO A 158 -16.81 -7.78 15.40
N ARG A 159 -16.44 -9.06 15.19
CA ARG A 159 -15.44 -9.78 16.02
C ARG A 159 -13.99 -9.45 15.66
N ARG A 160 -13.75 -8.81 14.53
CA ARG A 160 -12.41 -8.48 14.01
C ARG A 160 -12.21 -6.98 13.83
N THR A 161 -13.17 -6.16 14.25
CA THR A 161 -13.04 -4.70 14.16
C THR A 161 -11.83 -4.26 14.99
N PRO A 162 -10.82 -3.61 14.39
CA PRO A 162 -9.64 -3.20 15.13
C PRO A 162 -9.96 -2.05 16.09
N ALA A 163 -9.03 -1.80 17.02
CA ALA A 163 -9.15 -0.71 17.98
C ALA A 163 -9.26 0.64 17.25
N PRO A 164 -10.35 1.42 17.46
CA PRO A 164 -10.61 2.65 16.69
C PRO A 164 -9.57 3.74 16.94
N GLU A 165 -8.81 3.64 18.02
CA GLU A 165 -7.71 4.58 18.32
C GLU A 165 -6.47 4.34 17.44
N VAL A 166 -6.39 3.20 16.76
CA VAL A 166 -5.26 2.83 15.91
C VAL A 166 -5.65 2.79 14.43
N PHE A 167 -6.90 2.39 14.15
CA PHE A 167 -7.43 2.22 12.79
C PHE A 167 -8.58 3.18 12.56
N LYS A 168 -8.48 3.98 11.52
CA LYS A 168 -9.64 4.68 10.97
C LYS A 168 -10.18 3.85 9.81
N LEU A 169 -11.36 3.25 9.99
CA LEU A 169 -12.03 2.50 8.94
C LEU A 169 -12.70 3.47 7.96
N TYR A 170 -12.83 3.05 6.71
CA TYR A 170 -13.41 3.83 5.63
C TYR A 170 -14.34 2.97 4.78
N ARG A 171 -15.41 3.55 4.29
CA ARG A 171 -16.15 3.03 3.15
C ARG A 171 -15.39 3.35 1.86
N ALA A 172 -15.55 2.52 0.85
CA ALA A 172 -14.83 2.73 -0.42
C ALA A 172 -15.11 4.10 -1.05
N GLY A 173 -16.36 4.57 -1.00
CA GLY A 173 -16.75 5.90 -1.48
C GLY A 173 -16.11 7.06 -0.71
N GLU A 174 -15.86 6.91 0.59
CA GLU A 174 -15.16 7.93 1.39
C GLU A 174 -13.69 8.05 0.96
N VAL A 175 -13.03 6.92 0.66
CA VAL A 175 -11.65 6.95 0.13
C VAL A 175 -11.63 7.58 -1.27
N ALA A 176 -12.59 7.26 -2.14
CA ALA A 176 -12.71 7.89 -3.45
C ALA A 176 -12.88 9.41 -3.34
N GLN A 177 -13.67 9.90 -2.36
CA GLN A 177 -13.82 11.33 -2.10
C GLN A 177 -12.51 11.96 -1.60
N LEU A 178 -11.81 11.33 -0.65
CA LEU A 178 -10.50 11.81 -0.18
C LEU A 178 -9.47 11.93 -1.32
N VAL A 179 -9.50 10.99 -2.25
CA VAL A 179 -8.64 10.97 -3.44
C VAL A 179 -8.99 12.15 -4.35
N ALA A 180 -10.28 12.39 -4.60
CA ALA A 180 -10.74 13.54 -5.38
C ALA A 180 -10.38 14.89 -4.71
N ASP A 181 -10.55 15.01 -3.38
CA ASP A 181 -10.19 16.20 -2.59
C ASP A 181 -8.67 16.47 -2.59
N ALA A 182 -7.86 15.43 -2.82
CA ALA A 182 -6.42 15.57 -3.01
C ALA A 182 -6.02 16.01 -4.44
N GLY A 183 -6.98 16.15 -5.34
CA GLY A 183 -6.80 16.65 -6.71
C GLY A 183 -6.57 15.57 -7.76
N PHE A 184 -6.83 14.30 -7.45
CA PHE A 184 -6.92 13.25 -8.46
C PHE A 184 -8.24 13.31 -9.22
N ARG A 185 -8.25 12.80 -10.44
CA ARG A 185 -9.43 12.71 -11.31
C ARG A 185 -9.80 11.24 -11.55
N ASP A 186 -10.99 11.03 -12.10
CA ASP A 186 -11.47 9.71 -12.52
C ASP A 186 -11.44 8.65 -11.41
N ALA A 187 -11.66 9.08 -10.15
CA ALA A 187 -11.69 8.18 -9.02
C ALA A 187 -12.85 7.18 -9.17
N ARG A 188 -12.51 5.89 -9.26
CA ARG A 188 -13.49 4.80 -9.36
C ARG A 188 -13.18 3.69 -8.38
N VAL A 189 -14.21 2.96 -7.98
CA VAL A 189 -14.12 1.83 -7.07
C VAL A 189 -14.26 0.54 -7.88
N GLU A 190 -13.31 -0.37 -7.69
CA GLU A 190 -13.33 -1.73 -8.21
C GLU A 190 -13.48 -2.69 -7.04
N ASP A 191 -14.49 -3.55 -7.08
CA ASP A 191 -14.67 -4.58 -6.07
C ASP A 191 -13.82 -5.82 -6.38
N TYR A 192 -13.31 -6.49 -5.35
CA TYR A 192 -12.56 -7.73 -5.54
C TYR A 192 -13.46 -8.81 -6.18
N PRO A 193 -13.01 -9.50 -7.24
CA PRO A 193 -13.86 -10.38 -8.06
C PRO A 193 -14.33 -11.64 -7.35
N GLN A 194 -13.77 -11.97 -6.18
CA GLN A 194 -14.17 -13.13 -5.38
C GLN A 194 -14.45 -12.69 -3.93
N PRO A 195 -15.59 -12.01 -3.67
CA PRO A 195 -15.88 -11.39 -2.37
C PRO A 195 -15.94 -12.39 -1.22
N ASP A 196 -16.24 -13.66 -1.48
CA ASP A 196 -16.23 -14.72 -0.46
C ASP A 196 -14.81 -15.02 0.07
N LYS A 197 -13.77 -14.75 -0.72
CA LYS A 197 -12.37 -14.90 -0.32
C LYS A 197 -11.84 -13.63 0.33
N PHE A 198 -12.15 -12.49 -0.26
CA PHE A 198 -11.75 -11.18 0.23
C PHE A 198 -12.79 -10.13 -0.21
N PRO A 199 -13.62 -9.61 0.72
CA PRO A 199 -14.62 -8.60 0.39
C PRO A 199 -14.02 -7.20 0.29
N GLY A 200 -12.90 -7.07 -0.43
CA GLY A 200 -12.14 -5.83 -0.56
C GLY A 200 -12.57 -4.96 -1.73
N ALA A 201 -12.09 -3.74 -1.71
CA ALA A 201 -12.23 -2.77 -2.80
C ALA A 201 -10.90 -2.08 -3.10
N CYS A 202 -10.68 -1.71 -4.35
CA CYS A 202 -9.57 -0.88 -4.80
C CYS A 202 -10.11 0.42 -5.38
N ILE A 203 -9.61 1.54 -4.92
CA ILE A 203 -9.88 2.85 -5.48
C ILE A 203 -8.76 3.17 -6.47
N LEU A 204 -9.12 3.32 -7.75
CA LEU A 204 -8.24 3.74 -8.81
C LEU A 204 -8.49 5.19 -9.16
N ALA A 205 -7.43 5.97 -9.37
CA ALA A 205 -7.54 7.37 -9.77
C ALA A 205 -6.33 7.81 -10.59
N VAL A 206 -6.46 8.91 -11.33
CA VAL A 206 -5.45 9.45 -12.23
C VAL A 206 -5.00 10.82 -11.73
N LYS A 207 -3.69 11.12 -11.78
CA LYS A 207 -3.15 12.46 -11.51
C LYS A 207 -3.56 13.48 -12.56
#